data_2446020c5c512d0e73806cca57b3141e
#
_entry.id   2446020c5c512d0e73806cca57b3141e
#
_cell.length_a   1.000
_cell.length_b   1.000
_cell.length_c   1.000
_cell.angle_alpha   90.00
_cell.angle_beta   90.00
_cell.angle_gamma   90.00
#
_symmetry.space_group_name_H-M   'P 1'
#
loop_
_entity.id
_entity.type
_entity.pdbx_description
1 polymer ?
#
loop_
_entity_poly.entity_id
_entity_poly.type
_entity_poly.pdbx_seq_one_letter_code
_entity_poly.pdbx_strand_id
1 'polypeptide(L)'
;MSDQKKNILSTPMTRAEALRSMVAGVVAGAFGLSACSEPKRTEQVTIAGKGGRVSLKRNPRNGDEVSLLGFGCMRFPTVGGDRYTGRIDREPTREMLEYAYERGVNYYDTAWMYHRGDSEGMVGEVLKQYPRDSFFLADKMPPEAKTLEQAKEIFATQLQRCGVEYFDYYLCHSISRQYVFQNLYLNEGVLEYLLEEKRRGRIRQLGFSFHGDLALFEWLLALPVEWDFVQIQMNWLDWRDETRISEKLYNLLAERELPVIVMEPIRGGSLIDLPQSVTTMLRENDPAMTAAAWALKFCASYPYVLTVLSGMSRMEHVVENCDTFTDFQPLSDEQIELLHRAAEQYRNNTRIDCTDCLYCMPCPYEVDIAGIFRTYNRCFDDQLLPNPDSAHDEEYLRRRRVLLNRYKNNVKPDGRAERCIGCNQCSPKCPQSLHIPTELKRVEELVERVRQEWK
;
A
#
# COMPACT_ATOMS: atom_id res chain seq x y z
N MET A 1 10.84 85.38 13.78
CA MET A 1 10.28 85.35 12.44
C MET A 1 11.22 84.53 11.63
N SER A 2 10.75 83.55 10.95
CA SER A 2 11.35 82.60 10.03
C SER A 2 11.66 81.22 10.58
N ASP A 3 10.85 80.29 10.06
CA ASP A 3 10.86 78.86 10.28
C ASP A 3 12.10 78.15 9.73
N GLN A 4 12.61 77.21 10.48
CA GLN A 4 13.51 76.22 10.01
C GLN A 4 12.79 74.90 9.92
N LYS A 5 12.52 74.39 8.68
CA LYS A 5 12.13 73.02 8.43
C LYS A 5 13.38 72.15 8.36
N LYS A 6 13.43 71.15 9.27
CA LYS A 6 14.41 70.05 9.18
C LYS A 6 13.89 68.95 8.33
N ASN A 7 14.64 68.62 7.26
CA ASN A 7 14.50 67.36 6.48
C ASN A 7 15.00 66.20 7.30
N ILE A 8 14.14 65.16 7.43
CA ILE A 8 14.53 63.85 7.95
C ILE A 8 14.55 62.90 6.75
N LEU A 9 15.74 62.42 6.41
CA LEU A 9 15.99 61.39 5.43
C LEU A 9 15.45 60.04 5.94
N SER A 10 14.59 59.40 5.16
CA SER A 10 14.01 58.07 5.45
C SER A 10 15.00 56.97 5.09
N THR A 11 15.36 56.18 6.08
CA THR A 11 16.04 54.90 5.88
C THR A 11 15.01 53.84 5.38
N PRO A 12 15.36 52.96 4.42
CA PRO A 12 14.42 51.96 3.96
C PRO A 12 14.16 50.88 5.02
N MET A 13 12.89 50.67 5.38
CA MET A 13 12.43 49.60 6.28
C MET A 13 12.62 48.20 5.66
N THR A 14 13.02 47.26 6.49
CA THR A 14 13.12 45.86 6.12
C THR A 14 11.73 45.20 6.04
N ARG A 15 11.61 44.10 5.27
CA ARG A 15 10.36 43.36 5.09
C ARG A 15 9.71 42.89 6.41
N ALA A 16 10.48 42.72 7.48
CA ALA A 16 9.99 42.32 8.80
C ALA A 16 9.30 43.48 9.56
N GLU A 17 9.67 44.75 9.27
CA GLU A 17 9.07 45.90 9.91
C GLU A 17 7.77 46.35 9.22
N ALA A 18 7.63 46.11 7.94
CA ALA A 18 6.40 46.35 7.17
C ALA A 18 5.22 45.47 7.61
N LEU A 19 5.49 44.26 8.11
CA LEU A 19 4.48 43.30 8.60
C LEU A 19 3.95 43.64 10.03
N ARG A 20 4.65 44.47 10.81
CA ARG A 20 4.22 44.85 12.16
C ARG A 20 3.38 46.12 12.21
N SER A 21 3.32 46.89 11.16
CA SER A 21 2.61 48.19 11.10
C SER A 21 1.15 48.11 10.63
N MET A 22 0.65 46.92 10.26
CA MET A 22 -0.73 46.72 9.77
C MET A 22 -1.73 46.31 10.83
N VAL A 23 -1.38 46.37 12.09
CA VAL A 23 -2.31 46.09 13.21
C VAL A 23 -2.46 47.31 14.12
N ALA A 24 -3.16 48.33 13.65
CA ALA A 24 -3.90 49.30 14.51
C ALA A 24 -4.64 50.30 13.62
N GLY A 25 -5.94 50.20 13.56
CA GLY A 25 -6.79 51.25 12.93
C GLY A 25 -8.17 50.73 12.61
N VAL A 26 -9.00 50.56 13.64
CA VAL A 26 -10.45 50.34 13.54
C VAL A 26 -11.12 51.72 13.56
N VAL A 27 -12.13 51.95 12.70
CA VAL A 27 -13.49 52.38 13.08
C VAL A 27 -14.40 52.48 11.84
N ALA A 28 -15.45 51.68 11.88
CA ALA A 28 -16.83 51.82 11.42
C ALA A 28 -17.20 52.46 10.06
N GLY A 29 -17.89 51.69 9.26
CA GLY A 29 -18.74 52.10 8.15
C GLY A 29 -19.49 50.91 7.58
N ALA A 30 -20.74 50.73 7.95
CA ALA A 30 -21.62 49.68 7.46
C ALA A 30 -22.00 49.92 5.99
N PHE A 31 -21.72 48.98 5.11
CA PHE A 31 -22.48 48.66 3.88
C PHE A 31 -22.24 47.21 3.52
N GLY A 32 -23.36 46.47 3.35
CA GLY A 32 -23.33 45.04 3.07
C GLY A 32 -22.80 44.72 1.70
N LEU A 33 -21.87 43.82 1.66
CA LEU A 33 -21.48 43.03 0.47
C LEU A 33 -21.27 41.59 0.92
N SER A 34 -21.90 40.71 0.17
CA SER A 34 -21.87 39.26 0.32
C SER A 34 -20.45 38.75 0.48
N ALA A 35 -20.11 38.19 1.63
CA ALA A 35 -18.82 37.61 1.90
C ALA A 35 -18.74 36.25 1.21
N CYS A 36 -17.86 36.12 0.23
CA CYS A 36 -17.28 34.82 -0.15
C CYS A 36 -16.58 34.27 1.09
N SER A 37 -17.07 33.17 1.63
CA SER A 37 -16.45 32.45 2.72
C SER A 37 -15.11 31.89 2.26
N GLU A 38 -14.00 32.36 2.82
CA GLU A 38 -12.71 31.70 2.74
C GLU A 38 -12.84 30.25 3.25
N PRO A 39 -12.17 29.28 2.62
CA PRO A 39 -12.18 27.91 3.13
C PRO A 39 -11.55 27.94 4.52
N LYS A 40 -12.31 27.47 5.52
CA LYS A 40 -11.81 27.29 6.89
C LYS A 40 -10.54 26.44 6.80
N ARG A 41 -9.42 26.99 7.27
CA ARG A 41 -8.21 26.22 7.57
C ARG A 41 -8.66 25.08 8.46
N THR A 42 -8.59 23.85 7.94
CA THR A 42 -8.79 22.63 8.71
C THR A 42 -7.82 22.68 9.89
N GLU A 43 -8.33 22.66 11.11
CA GLU A 43 -7.52 22.47 12.31
C GLU A 43 -6.68 21.22 12.07
N GLN A 44 -5.37 21.36 12.16
CA GLN A 44 -4.46 20.22 12.17
C GLN A 44 -4.79 19.40 13.43
N VAL A 45 -5.50 18.30 13.23
CA VAL A 45 -5.71 17.32 14.30
C VAL A 45 -4.33 16.75 14.62
N THR A 46 -3.79 17.14 15.76
CA THR A 46 -2.53 16.57 16.26
C THR A 46 -2.83 15.13 16.68
N ILE A 47 -2.41 14.16 15.86
CA ILE A 47 -2.57 12.74 16.16
C ILE A 47 -1.44 12.39 17.13
N ALA A 48 -1.78 12.23 18.40
CA ALA A 48 -0.86 11.82 19.44
C ALA A 48 -0.68 10.29 19.40
N GLY A 49 0.48 9.81 18.90
CA GLY A 49 0.89 8.43 19.06
C GLY A 49 1.34 8.11 20.49
N LYS A 50 1.44 6.84 20.83
CA LYS A 50 1.96 6.39 22.16
C LYS A 50 3.41 6.82 22.39
N GLY A 51 4.14 7.17 21.32
CA GLY A 51 5.58 7.42 21.38
C GLY A 51 6.39 6.09 21.43
N GLY A 52 7.72 6.22 21.52
CA GLY A 52 8.63 5.06 21.50
C GLY A 52 9.06 4.66 20.08
N ARG A 53 9.96 3.71 20.00
CA ARG A 53 10.51 3.22 18.74
C ARG A 53 9.92 1.86 18.36
N VAL A 54 9.77 1.64 17.06
CA VAL A 54 9.40 0.34 16.49
C VAL A 54 10.42 -0.72 16.89
N SER A 55 9.95 -1.89 17.30
CA SER A 55 10.78 -3.04 17.64
C SER A 55 11.59 -3.53 16.45
N LEU A 56 12.81 -3.94 16.69
CA LEU A 56 13.71 -4.48 15.67
C LEU A 56 13.71 -6.02 15.69
N LYS A 57 13.99 -6.60 14.54
CA LYS A 57 14.21 -8.03 14.34
C LYS A 57 15.60 -8.23 13.76
N ARG A 58 16.36 -9.14 14.36
CA ARG A 58 17.70 -9.48 13.84
C ARG A 58 17.58 -10.44 12.66
N ASN A 59 18.16 -10.08 11.54
CA ASN A 59 18.30 -10.94 10.39
C ASN A 59 19.24 -12.11 10.73
N PRO A 60 18.79 -13.37 10.68
CA PRO A 60 19.62 -14.51 11.11
C PRO A 60 20.82 -14.76 10.18
N ARG A 61 20.79 -14.26 8.94
CA ARG A 61 21.84 -14.52 7.96
C ARG A 61 23.00 -13.54 7.99
N ASN A 62 22.72 -12.27 8.29
CA ASN A 62 23.76 -11.23 8.24
C ASN A 62 23.87 -10.38 9.50
N GLY A 63 22.94 -10.55 10.44
CA GLY A 63 22.93 -9.86 11.72
C GLY A 63 22.33 -8.45 11.70
N ASP A 64 21.82 -7.96 10.57
CA ASP A 64 21.15 -6.67 10.46
C ASP A 64 19.95 -6.57 11.42
N GLU A 65 19.82 -5.45 12.09
CA GLU A 65 18.66 -5.15 12.94
C GLU A 65 17.62 -4.35 12.14
N VAL A 66 16.61 -5.06 11.62
CA VAL A 66 15.57 -4.51 10.73
C VAL A 66 14.31 -4.24 11.53
N SER A 67 13.67 -3.08 11.32
CA SER A 67 12.39 -2.75 11.96
C SER A 67 11.30 -3.73 11.55
N LEU A 68 10.52 -4.22 12.53
CA LEU A 68 9.38 -5.12 12.28
C LEU A 68 8.32 -4.49 11.37
N LEU A 69 8.18 -3.16 11.40
CA LEU A 69 7.41 -2.38 10.43
C LEU A 69 8.34 -1.92 9.31
N GLY A 70 8.05 -2.31 8.07
CA GLY A 70 8.65 -1.76 6.87
C GLY A 70 7.72 -0.78 6.18
N PHE A 71 8.26 0.30 5.62
CA PHE A 71 7.49 1.27 4.86
C PHE A 71 7.36 0.82 3.40
N GLY A 72 6.14 0.39 3.00
CA GLY A 72 5.82 0.05 1.61
C GLY A 72 5.51 1.31 0.79
N CYS A 73 6.39 1.69 -0.14
CA CYS A 73 6.31 2.95 -0.89
C CYS A 73 5.39 2.90 -2.13
N MET A 74 4.54 1.89 -2.24
CA MET A 74 3.59 1.74 -3.35
C MET A 74 2.33 2.61 -3.20
N ARG A 75 2.01 3.11 -1.99
CA ARG A 75 0.72 3.72 -1.68
C ARG A 75 0.84 5.11 -1.04
N PHE A 76 1.80 5.89 -1.47
CA PHE A 76 1.92 7.28 -1.06
C PHE A 76 0.65 8.08 -1.37
N PRO A 77 0.31 9.10 -0.57
CA PRO A 77 -0.78 10.00 -0.90
C PRO A 77 -0.53 10.68 -2.25
N THR A 78 -1.61 10.95 -2.98
CA THR A 78 -1.54 11.58 -4.30
C THR A 78 -2.36 12.86 -4.35
N VAL A 79 -1.92 13.82 -5.14
CA VAL A 79 -2.66 15.08 -5.36
C VAL A 79 -4.04 14.76 -5.92
N GLY A 80 -5.08 15.20 -5.21
CA GLY A 80 -6.48 14.93 -5.58
C GLY A 80 -6.98 13.53 -5.20
N GLY A 81 -6.16 12.70 -4.52
CA GLY A 81 -6.56 11.38 -4.04
C GLY A 81 -6.70 10.31 -5.13
N ASP A 82 -6.33 10.61 -6.37
CA ASP A 82 -6.39 9.66 -7.48
C ASP A 82 -5.19 8.70 -7.44
N ARG A 83 -5.43 7.48 -7.00
CA ARG A 83 -4.43 6.41 -6.89
C ARG A 83 -3.84 5.97 -8.23
N TYR A 84 -4.55 6.21 -9.34
CA TYR A 84 -4.18 5.69 -10.66
C TYR A 84 -3.34 6.67 -11.47
N THR A 85 -3.72 7.95 -11.45
CA THR A 85 -3.16 9.00 -12.29
C THR A 85 -2.52 10.12 -11.49
N GLY A 86 -2.83 10.20 -10.19
CA GLY A 86 -2.34 11.23 -9.30
C GLY A 86 -0.83 11.20 -9.12
N ARG A 87 -0.21 12.36 -9.17
CA ARG A 87 1.19 12.54 -8.77
C ARG A 87 1.29 12.38 -7.25
N ILE A 88 2.43 11.94 -6.76
CA ILE A 88 2.71 11.88 -5.31
C ILE A 88 2.49 13.29 -4.73
N ASP A 89 1.71 13.36 -3.66
CA ASP A 89 1.63 14.55 -2.82
C ASP A 89 2.86 14.58 -1.91
N ARG A 90 3.84 15.38 -2.34
CA ARG A 90 5.21 15.28 -1.82
C ARG A 90 5.33 15.70 -0.36
N GLU A 91 4.62 16.75 0.06
CA GLU A 91 4.75 17.27 1.42
C GLU A 91 4.19 16.32 2.48
N PRO A 92 2.93 15.81 2.37
CA PRO A 92 2.43 14.79 3.27
C PRO A 92 3.27 13.49 3.22
N THR A 93 3.79 13.12 2.04
CA THR A 93 4.64 11.93 1.89
C THR A 93 5.97 12.11 2.64
N ARG A 94 6.58 13.29 2.55
CA ARG A 94 7.80 13.64 3.28
C ARG A 94 7.57 13.52 4.78
N GLU A 95 6.55 14.19 5.31
CA GLU A 95 6.19 14.16 6.73
C GLU A 95 5.99 12.73 7.24
N MET A 96 5.32 11.88 6.45
CA MET A 96 5.11 10.47 6.79
C MET A 96 6.40 9.66 6.84
N LEU A 97 7.31 9.84 5.88
CA LEU A 97 8.59 9.14 5.83
C LEU A 97 9.52 9.60 6.97
N GLU A 98 9.58 10.91 7.24
CA GLU A 98 10.36 11.49 8.34
C GLU A 98 9.85 11.00 9.68
N TYR A 99 8.55 11.06 9.93
CA TYR A 99 7.94 10.54 11.15
C TYR A 99 8.23 9.04 11.35
N ALA A 100 8.09 8.23 10.29
CA ALA A 100 8.38 6.80 10.36
C ALA A 100 9.85 6.55 10.73
N TYR A 101 10.79 7.29 10.14
CA TYR A 101 12.21 7.19 10.45
C TYR A 101 12.49 7.57 11.92
N GLU A 102 11.94 8.68 12.40
CA GLU A 102 12.08 9.11 13.80
C GLU A 102 11.51 8.09 14.78
N ARG A 103 10.44 7.39 14.41
CA ARG A 103 9.84 6.27 15.17
C ARG A 103 10.65 4.97 15.06
N GLY A 104 11.74 4.95 14.31
CA GLY A 104 12.67 3.81 14.22
C GLY A 104 12.35 2.83 13.08
N VAL A 105 11.44 3.18 12.15
CA VAL A 105 11.31 2.43 10.90
C VAL A 105 12.58 2.63 10.09
N ASN A 106 13.26 1.53 9.77
CA ASN A 106 14.51 1.57 9.03
C ASN A 106 14.50 0.74 7.74
N TYR A 107 13.38 0.16 7.35
CA TYR A 107 13.22 -0.60 6.10
C TYR A 107 12.23 0.09 5.17
N TYR A 108 12.68 0.46 3.96
CA TYR A 108 11.88 1.16 2.94
C TYR A 108 11.86 0.34 1.65
N ASP A 109 10.66 0.00 1.16
CA ASP A 109 10.44 -0.87 0.00
C ASP A 109 9.85 -0.08 -1.16
N THR A 110 10.64 0.14 -2.22
CA THR A 110 10.19 0.78 -3.46
C THR A 110 10.28 -0.17 -4.65
N ALA A 111 9.88 0.27 -5.84
CA ALA A 111 10.03 -0.45 -7.10
C ALA A 111 9.93 0.50 -8.30
N TRP A 112 10.55 0.10 -9.41
CA TRP A 112 10.58 0.81 -10.69
C TRP A 112 9.25 1.39 -11.14
N MET A 113 8.15 0.64 -10.99
CA MET A 113 6.82 1.03 -11.48
C MET A 113 5.96 1.79 -10.45
N TYR A 114 6.39 1.87 -9.18
CA TYR A 114 5.58 2.51 -8.15
C TYR A 114 5.41 3.99 -8.44
N HIS A 115 4.16 4.47 -8.39
CA HIS A 115 3.81 5.84 -8.77
C HIS A 115 4.37 6.27 -10.13
N ARG A 116 4.34 5.35 -11.13
CA ARG A 116 4.87 5.57 -12.48
C ARG A 116 6.36 5.94 -12.52
N GLY A 117 7.14 5.42 -11.57
CA GLY A 117 8.57 5.66 -11.43
C GLY A 117 8.94 6.88 -10.57
N ASP A 118 7.97 7.54 -9.92
CA ASP A 118 8.24 8.69 -9.04
C ASP A 118 8.55 8.28 -7.59
N SER A 119 8.20 7.04 -7.20
CA SER A 119 8.42 6.53 -5.83
C SER A 119 9.89 6.48 -5.45
N GLU A 120 10.76 5.99 -6.33
CA GLU A 120 12.22 5.91 -6.11
C GLU A 120 12.80 7.31 -5.83
N GLY A 121 12.44 8.30 -6.65
CA GLY A 121 12.89 9.68 -6.47
C GLY A 121 12.37 10.32 -5.18
N MET A 122 11.12 10.03 -4.79
CA MET A 122 10.54 10.53 -3.55
C MET A 122 11.26 9.98 -2.32
N VAL A 123 11.51 8.65 -2.30
CA VAL A 123 12.23 7.99 -1.22
C VAL A 123 13.66 8.52 -1.12
N GLY A 124 14.37 8.59 -2.25
CA GLY A 124 15.75 9.13 -2.30
C GLY A 124 15.83 10.58 -1.84
N GLU A 125 14.86 11.43 -2.22
CA GLU A 125 14.82 12.83 -1.80
C GLU A 125 14.71 12.98 -0.27
N VAL A 126 13.88 12.14 0.38
CA VAL A 126 13.70 12.22 1.83
C VAL A 126 14.84 11.55 2.57
N LEU A 127 15.23 10.34 2.17
CA LEU A 127 16.21 9.57 2.95
C LEU A 127 17.66 10.08 2.85
N LYS A 128 18.01 10.85 1.83
CA LYS A 128 19.38 11.44 1.69
C LYS A 128 19.80 12.34 2.84
N GLN A 129 18.88 12.85 3.65
CA GLN A 129 19.20 13.68 4.80
C GLN A 129 19.69 12.86 6.01
N TYR A 130 19.49 11.55 5.99
CA TYR A 130 19.89 10.64 7.07
C TYR A 130 21.17 9.87 6.71
N PRO A 131 21.94 9.40 7.71
CA PRO A 131 23.09 8.55 7.44
C PRO A 131 22.69 7.32 6.64
N ARG A 132 23.43 7.00 5.56
CA ARG A 132 23.09 5.91 4.64
C ARG A 132 23.04 4.53 5.32
N ASP A 133 23.82 4.31 6.34
CA ASP A 133 23.89 3.09 7.14
C ASP A 133 22.80 2.99 8.23
N SER A 134 21.98 4.02 8.40
CA SER A 134 20.89 4.05 9.37
C SER A 134 19.56 3.49 8.85
N PHE A 135 19.48 3.14 7.57
CA PHE A 135 18.29 2.55 6.95
C PHE A 135 18.64 1.52 5.88
N PHE A 136 17.70 0.60 5.66
CA PHE A 136 17.73 -0.40 4.60
C PHE A 136 16.80 0.04 3.47
N LEU A 137 17.33 0.10 2.25
CA LEU A 137 16.56 0.42 1.05
C LEU A 137 16.42 -0.81 0.18
N ALA A 138 15.17 -1.16 -0.14
CA ALA A 138 14.83 -2.24 -1.04
C ALA A 138 14.30 -1.70 -2.37
N ASP A 139 14.80 -2.27 -3.48
CA ASP A 139 14.30 -2.02 -4.83
C ASP A 139 14.24 -3.32 -5.65
N LYS A 140 13.66 -3.27 -6.86
CA LYS A 140 13.29 -4.49 -7.57
C LYS A 140 13.55 -4.37 -9.06
N MET A 141 14.14 -5.42 -9.67
CA MET A 141 14.25 -5.56 -11.11
C MET A 141 12.89 -5.86 -11.72
N PRO A 142 12.30 -4.95 -12.50
CA PRO A 142 10.96 -5.12 -13.03
C PRO A 142 10.90 -6.19 -14.13
N PRO A 143 9.77 -6.93 -14.25
CA PRO A 143 9.58 -7.94 -15.29
C PRO A 143 9.43 -7.36 -16.70
N GLU A 144 9.31 -6.04 -16.81
CA GLU A 144 9.25 -5.30 -18.08
C GLU A 144 10.60 -5.19 -18.78
N ALA A 145 11.71 -5.38 -18.10
CA ALA A 145 13.03 -5.55 -18.72
C ALA A 145 12.98 -6.73 -19.69
N LYS A 146 13.47 -6.55 -20.93
CA LYS A 146 13.41 -7.59 -21.97
C LYS A 146 14.79 -8.14 -22.32
N THR A 147 15.83 -7.37 -22.06
CA THR A 147 17.22 -7.70 -22.36
C THR A 147 18.12 -7.38 -21.18
N LEU A 148 19.31 -7.96 -21.17
CA LEU A 148 20.34 -7.67 -20.18
C LEU A 148 20.74 -6.17 -20.18
N GLU A 149 20.81 -5.54 -21.35
CA GLU A 149 21.16 -4.12 -21.48
C GLU A 149 20.10 -3.25 -20.81
N GLN A 150 18.83 -3.51 -21.08
CA GLN A 150 17.72 -2.81 -20.39
C GLN A 150 17.76 -3.01 -18.88
N ALA A 151 18.06 -4.21 -18.42
CA ALA A 151 18.17 -4.49 -16.97
C ALA A 151 19.31 -3.67 -16.34
N LYS A 152 20.46 -3.55 -17.02
CA LYS A 152 21.59 -2.71 -16.57
C LYS A 152 21.23 -1.24 -16.51
N GLU A 153 20.54 -0.72 -17.53
CA GLU A 153 20.08 0.66 -17.57
C GLU A 153 19.07 0.97 -16.47
N ILE A 154 18.12 0.05 -16.25
CA ILE A 154 17.13 0.14 -15.15
C ILE A 154 17.85 0.20 -13.82
N PHE A 155 18.73 -0.76 -13.51
CA PHE A 155 19.44 -0.81 -12.25
C PHE A 155 20.26 0.47 -11.99
N ALA A 156 20.98 0.96 -13.00
CA ALA A 156 21.73 2.22 -12.91
C ALA A 156 20.79 3.43 -12.66
N THR A 157 19.64 3.45 -13.34
CA THR A 157 18.64 4.51 -13.18
C THR A 157 18.01 4.48 -11.78
N GLN A 158 17.75 3.31 -11.23
CA GLN A 158 17.22 3.13 -9.88
C GLN A 158 18.18 3.68 -8.82
N LEU A 159 19.49 3.34 -8.91
CA LEU A 159 20.50 3.92 -8.04
C LEU A 159 20.54 5.45 -8.11
N GLN A 160 20.46 5.97 -9.32
CA GLN A 160 20.44 7.43 -9.56
C GLN A 160 19.18 8.09 -8.97
N ARG A 161 17.98 7.52 -9.19
CA ARG A 161 16.72 8.06 -8.69
C ARG A 161 16.66 8.03 -7.17
N CYS A 162 17.10 6.93 -6.57
CA CYS A 162 17.19 6.80 -5.12
C CYS A 162 18.34 7.61 -4.51
N GLY A 163 19.30 8.08 -5.32
CA GLY A 163 20.47 8.84 -4.85
C GLY A 163 21.40 8.01 -3.97
N VAL A 164 21.57 6.71 -4.27
CA VAL A 164 22.39 5.77 -3.49
C VAL A 164 23.39 5.04 -4.39
N GLU A 165 24.46 4.52 -3.76
CA GLU A 165 25.47 3.73 -4.45
C GLU A 165 25.19 2.23 -4.44
N TYR A 166 24.33 1.77 -3.52
CA TYR A 166 23.94 0.37 -3.35
C TYR A 166 22.55 0.25 -2.77
N PHE A 167 21.92 -0.91 -3.03
CA PHE A 167 20.70 -1.35 -2.35
C PHE A 167 21.03 -2.38 -1.28
N ASP A 168 20.39 -2.27 -0.12
CA ASP A 168 20.54 -3.25 0.96
C ASP A 168 19.82 -4.55 0.60
N TYR A 169 18.62 -4.42 0.02
CA TYR A 169 17.79 -5.54 -0.43
C TYR A 169 17.40 -5.31 -1.89
N TYR A 170 17.63 -6.30 -2.75
CA TYR A 170 17.23 -6.18 -4.14
C TYR A 170 16.49 -7.44 -4.58
N LEU A 171 15.41 -7.29 -5.37
CA LEU A 171 14.51 -8.38 -5.68
C LEU A 171 14.36 -8.62 -7.18
N CYS A 172 14.28 -9.89 -7.60
CA CYS A 172 13.62 -10.26 -8.83
C CYS A 172 12.11 -10.01 -8.63
N HIS A 173 11.53 -9.03 -9.34
CA HIS A 173 10.20 -8.50 -9.03
C HIS A 173 9.07 -9.38 -9.57
N SER A 174 8.06 -9.65 -8.71
CA SER A 174 6.73 -10.18 -9.09
C SER A 174 6.78 -11.48 -9.88
N ILE A 175 7.54 -12.47 -9.38
CA ILE A 175 7.65 -13.76 -10.03
C ILE A 175 6.34 -14.55 -9.89
N SER A 176 5.65 -14.74 -11.01
CA SER A 176 4.36 -15.43 -11.08
C SER A 176 4.30 -16.55 -12.13
N ARG A 177 5.29 -16.64 -13.00
CA ARG A 177 5.34 -17.64 -14.09
C ARG A 177 6.77 -18.05 -14.39
N GLN A 178 7.01 -19.35 -14.47
CA GLN A 178 8.34 -19.93 -14.71
C GLN A 178 8.97 -19.42 -16.01
N TYR A 179 8.23 -19.39 -17.11
CA TYR A 179 8.77 -18.96 -18.40
C TYR A 179 9.23 -17.50 -18.41
N VAL A 180 8.57 -16.61 -17.62
CA VAL A 180 9.00 -15.20 -17.49
C VAL A 180 10.33 -15.11 -16.78
N PHE A 181 10.50 -15.88 -15.70
CA PHE A 181 11.77 -15.97 -14.98
C PHE A 181 12.87 -16.55 -15.86
N GLN A 182 12.59 -17.68 -16.53
CA GLN A 182 13.55 -18.33 -17.41
C GLN A 182 14.03 -17.40 -18.52
N ASN A 183 13.10 -16.71 -19.20
CA ASN A 183 13.47 -15.82 -20.30
C ASN A 183 14.33 -14.65 -19.83
N LEU A 184 13.88 -13.88 -18.85
CA LEU A 184 14.58 -12.67 -18.40
C LEU A 184 15.83 -13.01 -17.56
N TYR A 185 15.65 -13.82 -16.53
CA TYR A 185 16.72 -13.97 -15.52
C TYR A 185 17.76 -15.02 -15.94
N LEU A 186 17.37 -16.08 -16.63
CA LEU A 186 18.29 -17.16 -17.04
C LEU A 186 18.80 -16.94 -18.47
N ASN A 187 17.92 -16.86 -19.46
CA ASN A 187 18.33 -16.83 -20.88
C ASN A 187 19.00 -15.50 -21.27
N GLU A 188 18.48 -14.37 -20.80
CA GLU A 188 19.09 -13.05 -20.99
C GLU A 188 20.26 -12.78 -20.03
N GLY A 189 20.48 -13.64 -19.01
CA GLY A 189 21.60 -13.52 -18.09
C GLY A 189 21.44 -12.43 -17.02
N VAL A 190 20.21 -11.93 -16.79
CA VAL A 190 19.98 -10.87 -15.79
C VAL A 190 20.27 -11.36 -14.36
N LEU A 191 19.99 -12.63 -14.04
CA LEU A 191 20.32 -13.18 -12.72
C LEU A 191 21.82 -13.18 -12.46
N GLU A 192 22.65 -13.60 -13.43
CA GLU A 192 24.09 -13.57 -13.29
C GLU A 192 24.61 -12.13 -13.13
N TYR A 193 24.02 -11.19 -13.86
CA TYR A 193 24.33 -9.77 -13.68
C TYR A 193 24.01 -9.29 -12.24
N LEU A 194 22.85 -9.62 -11.69
CA LEU A 194 22.48 -9.24 -10.32
C LEU A 194 23.39 -9.89 -9.28
N LEU A 195 23.79 -11.15 -9.49
CA LEU A 195 24.79 -11.82 -8.65
C LEU A 195 26.16 -11.15 -8.74
N GLU A 196 26.57 -10.64 -9.90
CA GLU A 196 27.78 -9.86 -10.06
C GLU A 196 27.68 -8.51 -9.33
N GLU A 197 26.53 -7.82 -9.41
CA GLU A 197 26.30 -6.59 -8.66
C GLU A 197 26.34 -6.82 -7.14
N LYS A 198 25.88 -8.01 -6.69
CA LYS A 198 26.03 -8.43 -5.30
C LYS A 198 27.52 -8.64 -4.93
N ARG A 199 28.30 -9.32 -5.76
CA ARG A 199 29.74 -9.48 -5.54
C ARG A 199 30.50 -8.14 -5.50
N ARG A 200 30.04 -7.15 -6.26
CA ARG A 200 30.58 -5.77 -6.27
C ARG A 200 30.12 -4.92 -5.09
N GLY A 201 29.20 -5.42 -4.26
CA GLY A 201 28.65 -4.69 -3.12
C GLY A 201 27.60 -3.65 -3.46
N ARG A 202 27.12 -3.59 -4.72
CA ARG A 202 26.00 -2.70 -5.09
C ARG A 202 24.64 -3.29 -4.75
N ILE A 203 24.56 -4.57 -4.49
CA ILE A 203 23.44 -5.28 -3.86
C ILE A 203 24.00 -5.99 -2.64
N ARG A 204 23.44 -5.76 -1.44
CA ARG A 204 23.87 -6.47 -0.23
C ARG A 204 23.15 -7.80 -0.07
N GLN A 205 21.82 -7.81 -0.26
CA GLN A 205 20.98 -8.99 -0.15
C GLN A 205 20.16 -9.14 -1.44
N LEU A 206 20.21 -10.32 -2.08
CA LEU A 206 19.45 -10.62 -3.30
C LEU A 206 18.34 -11.63 -3.00
N GLY A 207 17.11 -11.29 -3.36
CA GLY A 207 15.94 -12.13 -3.19
C GLY A 207 14.94 -12.01 -4.34
N PHE A 208 13.73 -12.45 -4.11
CA PHE A 208 12.64 -12.29 -5.09
C PHE A 208 11.31 -12.05 -4.39
N SER A 209 10.38 -11.38 -5.08
CA SER A 209 8.97 -11.28 -4.66
C SER A 209 8.12 -12.25 -5.48
N PHE A 210 7.22 -12.95 -4.78
CA PHE A 210 6.54 -14.12 -5.32
C PHE A 210 5.02 -13.97 -5.36
N HIS A 211 4.44 -14.38 -6.51
CA HIS A 211 2.99 -14.38 -6.76
C HIS A 211 2.55 -15.60 -7.59
N GLY A 212 3.30 -16.69 -7.55
CA GLY A 212 3.04 -17.89 -8.34
C GLY A 212 2.43 -19.03 -7.53
N ASP A 213 2.47 -20.22 -8.12
CA ASP A 213 2.05 -21.47 -7.50
C ASP A 213 3.20 -22.18 -6.75
N LEU A 214 2.86 -23.22 -6.00
CA LEU A 214 3.83 -23.98 -5.19
C LEU A 214 4.95 -24.61 -6.05
N ALA A 215 4.63 -25.16 -7.21
CA ALA A 215 5.60 -25.81 -8.08
C ALA A 215 6.67 -24.81 -8.58
N LEU A 216 6.24 -23.60 -8.93
CA LEU A 216 7.16 -22.52 -9.30
C LEU A 216 8.02 -22.10 -8.10
N PHE A 217 7.46 -22.05 -6.91
CA PHE A 217 8.19 -21.66 -5.71
C PHE A 217 9.30 -22.66 -5.36
N GLU A 218 8.96 -23.96 -5.34
CA GLU A 218 9.92 -25.05 -5.11
C GLU A 218 11.02 -25.05 -6.18
N TRP A 219 10.65 -24.80 -7.44
CA TRP A 219 11.62 -24.69 -8.53
C TRP A 219 12.59 -23.52 -8.33
N LEU A 220 12.12 -22.35 -7.92
CA LEU A 220 12.98 -21.18 -7.62
C LEU A 220 13.94 -21.45 -6.47
N LEU A 221 13.46 -22.14 -5.42
CA LEU A 221 14.29 -22.52 -4.27
C LEU A 221 15.30 -23.63 -4.60
N ALA A 222 15.07 -24.41 -5.68
CA ALA A 222 15.98 -25.45 -6.14
C ALA A 222 17.04 -24.94 -7.13
N LEU A 223 16.96 -23.69 -7.59
CA LEU A 223 17.99 -23.08 -8.42
C LEU A 223 19.33 -23.05 -7.67
N PRO A 224 20.48 -23.15 -8.36
CA PRO A 224 21.82 -23.03 -7.75
C PRO A 224 22.14 -21.56 -7.43
N VAL A 225 21.28 -20.92 -6.67
CA VAL A 225 21.35 -19.54 -6.24
C VAL A 225 21.17 -19.49 -4.73
N GLU A 226 22.09 -18.85 -4.05
CA GLU A 226 21.93 -18.57 -2.64
C GLU A 226 21.06 -17.31 -2.46
N TRP A 227 19.75 -17.54 -2.30
CA TRP A 227 18.82 -16.46 -1.96
C TRP A 227 19.04 -16.02 -0.53
N ASP A 228 19.09 -14.70 -0.29
CA ASP A 228 19.28 -14.15 1.05
C ASP A 228 17.96 -13.97 1.79
N PHE A 229 16.86 -13.76 1.08
CA PHE A 229 15.52 -13.55 1.62
C PHE A 229 14.46 -13.77 0.53
N VAL A 230 13.21 -13.87 0.93
CA VAL A 230 12.08 -13.93 -0.01
C VAL A 230 10.93 -13.04 0.48
N GLN A 231 10.30 -12.32 -0.44
CA GLN A 231 9.12 -11.52 -0.19
C GLN A 231 7.87 -12.26 -0.64
N ILE A 232 6.99 -12.58 0.30
CA ILE A 232 5.74 -13.30 0.02
C ILE A 232 4.52 -12.53 0.50
N GLN A 233 3.38 -12.79 -0.13
CA GLN A 233 2.08 -12.34 0.36
C GLN A 233 1.69 -13.18 1.58
N MET A 234 1.38 -12.50 2.69
CA MET A 234 1.00 -13.17 3.93
C MET A 234 0.02 -12.30 4.72
N ASN A 235 -1.12 -12.87 5.11
CA ASN A 235 -2.11 -12.30 6.00
C ASN A 235 -2.97 -13.42 6.59
N TRP A 236 -3.72 -13.14 7.66
CA TRP A 236 -4.50 -14.17 8.36
C TRP A 236 -5.64 -14.77 7.52
N LEU A 237 -6.17 -14.03 6.52
CA LEU A 237 -7.22 -14.55 5.64
C LEU A 237 -6.67 -15.55 4.61
N ASP A 238 -5.50 -15.26 4.03
CA ASP A 238 -4.89 -16.08 2.98
C ASP A 238 -4.01 -17.21 3.54
N TRP A 239 -3.74 -17.23 4.85
CA TRP A 239 -2.80 -18.16 5.49
C TRP A 239 -3.11 -19.63 5.19
N ARG A 240 -4.30 -20.10 5.55
CA ARG A 240 -4.77 -21.47 5.30
C ARG A 240 -5.60 -21.61 4.01
N ASP A 241 -5.49 -20.66 3.09
CA ASP A 241 -6.19 -20.72 1.82
C ASP A 241 -5.45 -21.65 0.86
N GLU A 242 -6.16 -22.64 0.29
CA GLU A 242 -5.56 -23.64 -0.57
C GLU A 242 -5.04 -23.07 -1.90
N THR A 243 -5.58 -21.94 -2.34
CA THR A 243 -5.17 -21.27 -3.59
C THR A 243 -4.04 -20.27 -3.39
N ARG A 244 -3.96 -19.64 -2.20
CA ARG A 244 -2.94 -18.63 -1.85
C ARG A 244 -1.68 -19.25 -1.27
N ILE A 245 -1.80 -20.41 -0.65
CA ILE A 245 -0.70 -21.24 -0.16
C ILE A 245 0.31 -20.53 0.78
N SER A 246 -0.07 -19.41 1.41
CA SER A 246 0.86 -18.58 2.21
C SER A 246 1.57 -19.37 3.30
N GLU A 247 0.86 -20.25 4.02
CA GLU A 247 1.42 -21.13 5.05
C GLU A 247 2.48 -22.08 4.47
N LYS A 248 2.21 -22.68 3.31
CA LYS A 248 3.14 -23.60 2.65
C LYS A 248 4.42 -22.88 2.22
N LEU A 249 4.28 -21.67 1.64
CA LEU A 249 5.44 -20.86 1.24
C LEU A 249 6.28 -20.47 2.45
N TYR A 250 5.62 -20.00 3.52
CA TYR A 250 6.33 -19.64 4.75
C TYR A 250 7.08 -20.84 5.35
N ASN A 251 6.45 -22.01 5.45
CA ASN A 251 7.07 -23.21 6.02
C ASN A 251 8.30 -23.66 5.22
N LEU A 252 8.24 -23.62 3.88
CA LEU A 252 9.40 -23.93 3.03
C LEU A 252 10.56 -22.95 3.23
N LEU A 253 10.29 -21.67 3.54
CA LEU A 253 11.31 -20.69 3.85
C LEU A 253 11.85 -20.89 5.27
N ALA A 254 10.98 -21.17 6.24
CA ALA A 254 11.36 -21.43 7.63
C ALA A 254 12.27 -22.67 7.74
N GLU A 255 11.98 -23.77 7.02
CA GLU A 255 12.82 -24.96 6.95
C GLU A 255 14.25 -24.67 6.42
N ARG A 256 14.40 -23.59 5.65
CA ARG A 256 15.68 -23.15 5.08
C ARG A 256 16.32 -21.99 5.84
N GLU A 257 15.70 -21.58 6.94
CA GLU A 257 16.10 -20.41 7.73
C GLU A 257 16.22 -19.14 6.87
N LEU A 258 15.37 -19.03 5.83
CA LEU A 258 15.33 -17.89 4.93
C LEU A 258 14.45 -16.78 5.52
N PRO A 259 14.98 -15.56 5.68
CA PRO A 259 14.20 -14.40 6.12
C PRO A 259 13.03 -14.12 5.16
N VAL A 260 11.88 -13.84 5.76
CA VAL A 260 10.65 -13.52 5.05
C VAL A 260 10.34 -12.03 5.19
N ILE A 261 10.14 -11.36 4.06
CA ILE A 261 9.55 -10.03 4.01
C ILE A 261 8.09 -10.18 3.63
N VAL A 262 7.20 -9.63 4.44
CA VAL A 262 5.77 -9.78 4.21
C VAL A 262 5.23 -8.62 3.38
N MET A 263 4.57 -8.92 2.27
CA MET A 263 3.74 -7.98 1.52
C MET A 263 2.25 -8.31 1.70
N GLU A 264 1.39 -7.31 1.50
CA GLU A 264 -0.06 -7.39 1.64
C GLU A 264 -0.57 -7.90 3.03
N PRO A 265 0.00 -7.46 4.15
CA PRO A 265 -0.42 -7.93 5.47
C PRO A 265 -1.87 -7.57 5.79
N ILE A 266 -2.37 -6.47 5.25
CA ILE A 266 -3.77 -6.02 5.36
C ILE A 266 -4.57 -6.22 4.07
N ARG A 267 -4.06 -7.04 3.15
CA ARG A 267 -4.70 -7.45 1.89
C ARG A 267 -5.26 -6.27 1.09
N GLY A 268 -4.39 -5.26 0.84
CA GLY A 268 -4.74 -4.05 0.11
C GLY A 268 -5.76 -3.14 0.80
N GLY A 269 -6.01 -3.35 2.09
CA GLY A 269 -7.00 -2.63 2.90
C GLY A 269 -8.28 -3.42 3.14
N SER A 270 -8.47 -4.59 2.51
CA SER A 270 -9.69 -5.39 2.68
C SER A 270 -9.84 -5.96 4.09
N LEU A 271 -8.75 -6.06 4.85
CA LEU A 271 -8.77 -6.52 6.24
C LEU A 271 -8.94 -5.37 7.26
N ILE A 272 -9.29 -4.17 6.80
CA ILE A 272 -9.68 -3.03 7.65
C ILE A 272 -11.20 -2.96 7.78
N ASP A 273 -11.91 -3.06 6.65
CA ASP A 273 -13.36 -3.00 6.57
C ASP A 273 -13.93 -4.44 6.65
N LEU A 274 -13.91 -5.00 7.86
CA LEU A 274 -14.34 -6.38 8.10
C LEU A 274 -15.86 -6.49 8.23
N PRO A 275 -16.45 -7.65 7.83
CA PRO A 275 -17.85 -7.95 8.13
C PRO A 275 -18.15 -7.82 9.63
N GLN A 276 -19.36 -7.37 9.99
CA GLN A 276 -19.75 -7.12 11.37
C GLN A 276 -19.52 -8.33 12.28
N SER A 277 -19.76 -9.54 11.80
CA SER A 277 -19.55 -10.78 12.56
C SER A 277 -18.08 -11.00 12.92
N VAL A 278 -17.17 -10.71 11.97
CA VAL A 278 -15.72 -10.80 12.21
C VAL A 278 -15.26 -9.67 13.15
N THR A 279 -15.75 -8.44 12.91
CA THR A 279 -15.44 -7.28 13.78
C THR A 279 -15.85 -7.54 15.22
N THR A 280 -17.04 -8.10 15.44
CA THR A 280 -17.52 -8.44 16.78
C THR A 280 -16.62 -9.48 17.44
N MET A 281 -16.27 -10.55 16.74
CA MET A 281 -15.39 -11.62 17.24
C MET A 281 -14.02 -11.08 17.68
N LEU A 282 -13.42 -10.19 16.91
CA LEU A 282 -12.12 -9.60 17.24
C LEU A 282 -12.22 -8.63 18.43
N ARG A 283 -13.25 -7.78 18.48
CA ARG A 283 -13.49 -6.83 19.58
C ARG A 283 -13.82 -7.49 20.90
N GLU A 284 -14.50 -8.62 20.91
CA GLU A 284 -14.78 -9.39 22.11
C GLU A 284 -13.51 -9.97 22.74
N ASN A 285 -12.49 -10.26 21.90
CA ASN A 285 -11.20 -10.75 22.38
C ASN A 285 -10.29 -9.61 22.87
N ASP A 286 -10.12 -8.55 22.06
CA ASP A 286 -9.35 -7.37 22.44
C ASP A 286 -10.01 -6.11 21.84
N PRO A 287 -10.77 -5.35 22.65
CA PRO A 287 -11.46 -4.14 22.19
C PRO A 287 -10.51 -2.98 21.87
N ALA A 288 -9.26 -3.01 22.32
CA ALA A 288 -8.26 -1.97 22.07
C ALA A 288 -7.47 -2.21 20.77
N MET A 289 -7.48 -3.43 20.24
CA MET A 289 -6.73 -3.80 19.05
C MET A 289 -7.56 -3.53 17.80
N THR A 290 -7.03 -2.70 16.89
CA THR A 290 -7.68 -2.40 15.62
C THR A 290 -7.58 -3.57 14.64
N ALA A 291 -8.40 -3.56 13.58
CA ALA A 291 -8.31 -4.56 12.52
C ALA A 291 -6.94 -4.56 11.82
N ALA A 292 -6.33 -3.37 11.63
CA ALA A 292 -4.97 -3.24 11.11
C ALA A 292 -3.94 -3.87 12.04
N ALA A 293 -4.03 -3.58 13.35
CA ALA A 293 -3.12 -4.15 14.35
C ALA A 293 -3.20 -5.68 14.40
N TRP A 294 -4.41 -6.26 14.36
CA TRP A 294 -4.60 -7.71 14.27
C TRP A 294 -3.87 -8.32 13.07
N ALA A 295 -4.03 -7.72 11.88
CA ALA A 295 -3.44 -8.23 10.65
C ALA A 295 -1.91 -8.08 10.63
N LEU A 296 -1.38 -6.93 11.07
CA LEU A 296 0.06 -6.67 11.14
C LEU A 296 0.74 -7.58 12.17
N LYS A 297 0.16 -7.70 13.37
CA LYS A 297 0.68 -8.56 14.44
C LYS A 297 0.64 -10.03 14.07
N PHE A 298 -0.40 -10.48 13.35
CA PHE A 298 -0.44 -11.86 12.82
C PHE A 298 0.84 -12.17 12.04
N CYS A 299 1.16 -11.35 11.06
CA CYS A 299 2.35 -11.57 10.22
C CYS A 299 3.64 -11.54 11.05
N ALA A 300 3.81 -10.53 11.91
CA ALA A 300 5.03 -10.35 12.69
C ALA A 300 5.23 -11.41 13.79
N SER A 301 4.18 -12.17 14.14
CA SER A 301 4.26 -13.23 15.16
C SER A 301 5.06 -14.45 14.70
N TYR A 302 5.33 -14.58 13.40
CA TYR A 302 6.06 -15.72 12.86
C TYR A 302 7.58 -15.52 12.93
N PRO A 303 8.35 -16.52 13.43
CA PRO A 303 9.77 -16.35 13.76
C PRO A 303 10.68 -15.89 12.62
N TYR A 304 10.45 -16.36 11.38
CA TYR A 304 11.28 -16.02 10.23
C TYR A 304 10.82 -14.78 9.48
N VAL A 305 9.73 -14.13 9.89
CA VAL A 305 9.33 -12.83 9.36
C VAL A 305 10.29 -11.76 9.88
N LEU A 306 11.03 -11.15 8.96
CA LEU A 306 12.01 -10.10 9.25
C LEU A 306 11.35 -8.73 9.36
N THR A 307 10.47 -8.40 8.42
CA THR A 307 9.72 -7.14 8.39
C THR A 307 8.37 -7.30 7.70
N VAL A 308 7.40 -6.50 8.11
CA VAL A 308 6.03 -6.47 7.57
C VAL A 308 5.82 -5.15 6.85
N LEU A 309 5.68 -5.20 5.53
CA LEU A 309 5.50 -4.00 4.71
C LEU A 309 4.08 -3.46 4.81
N SER A 310 3.93 -2.23 5.23
CA SER A 310 2.65 -1.53 5.20
C SER A 310 2.68 -0.37 4.21
N GLY A 311 1.70 -0.34 3.29
CA GLY A 311 1.47 0.76 2.37
C GLY A 311 0.60 1.82 3.04
N MET A 312 1.24 2.75 3.74
CA MET A 312 0.59 3.83 4.48
C MET A 312 0.36 5.04 3.56
N SER A 313 -0.85 5.57 3.54
CA SER A 313 -1.28 6.66 2.65
C SER A 313 -1.81 7.89 3.40
N ARG A 314 -1.75 7.89 4.73
CA ARG A 314 -2.10 9.00 5.62
C ARG A 314 -1.24 8.92 6.88
N MET A 315 -1.04 10.06 7.53
CA MET A 315 -0.24 10.14 8.76
C MET A 315 -0.81 9.23 9.87
N GLU A 316 -2.14 9.14 9.98
CA GLU A 316 -2.81 8.27 10.95
C GLU A 316 -2.39 6.80 10.82
N HIS A 317 -2.22 6.32 9.58
CA HIS A 317 -1.74 4.96 9.34
C HIS A 317 -0.30 4.76 9.83
N VAL A 318 0.56 5.78 9.65
CA VAL A 318 1.96 5.71 10.10
C VAL A 318 2.02 5.67 11.61
N VAL A 319 1.28 6.57 12.27
CA VAL A 319 1.22 6.64 13.74
C VAL A 319 0.72 5.33 14.33
N GLU A 320 -0.44 4.84 13.86
CA GLU A 320 -1.06 3.60 14.36
C GLU A 320 -0.16 2.38 14.16
N ASN A 321 0.46 2.26 12.99
CA ASN A 321 1.32 1.12 12.70
C ASN A 321 2.62 1.17 13.52
N CYS A 322 3.23 2.34 13.70
CA CYS A 322 4.36 2.50 14.60
C CYS A 322 3.99 2.13 16.04
N ASP A 323 2.83 2.56 16.53
CA ASP A 323 2.33 2.20 17.86
C ASP A 323 2.05 0.70 18.02
N THR A 324 1.59 0.04 16.96
CA THR A 324 1.36 -1.41 16.92
C THR A 324 2.66 -2.20 17.11
N PHE A 325 3.77 -1.69 16.58
CA PHE A 325 5.08 -2.33 16.65
C PHE A 325 6.01 -1.78 17.74
N THR A 326 5.55 -0.79 18.50
CA THR A 326 6.29 -0.33 19.70
C THR A 326 6.10 -1.36 20.82
N ASP A 327 7.20 -1.81 21.45
CA ASP A 327 7.21 -2.86 22.47
C ASP A 327 6.44 -4.12 22.00
N PHE A 328 6.69 -4.54 20.77
CA PHE A 328 5.97 -5.61 20.10
C PHE A 328 5.97 -6.91 20.92
N GLN A 329 4.78 -7.45 21.09
CA GLN A 329 4.55 -8.81 21.59
C GLN A 329 3.82 -9.61 20.53
N PRO A 330 4.29 -10.84 20.20
CA PRO A 330 3.59 -11.70 19.25
C PRO A 330 2.20 -12.06 19.77
N LEU A 331 1.29 -12.40 18.87
CA LEU A 331 -0.01 -12.97 19.23
C LEU A 331 0.17 -14.33 19.89
N SER A 332 -0.69 -14.64 20.87
CA SER A 332 -0.74 -15.98 21.45
C SER A 332 -1.34 -17.00 20.46
N ASP A 333 -1.13 -18.28 20.72
CA ASP A 333 -1.70 -19.36 19.89
C ASP A 333 -3.23 -19.28 19.84
N GLU A 334 -3.89 -18.89 20.95
CA GLU A 334 -5.34 -18.70 21.00
C GLU A 334 -5.80 -17.54 20.12
N GLN A 335 -5.01 -16.46 20.05
CA GLN A 335 -5.29 -15.30 19.19
C GLN A 335 -5.05 -15.62 17.71
N ILE A 336 -4.04 -16.41 17.39
CA ILE A 336 -3.82 -16.93 16.04
C ILE A 336 -4.97 -17.83 15.62
N GLU A 337 -5.43 -18.74 16.48
CA GLU A 337 -6.56 -19.61 16.17
C GLU A 337 -7.89 -18.83 16.08
N LEU A 338 -8.05 -17.74 16.84
CA LEU A 338 -9.17 -16.81 16.67
C LEU A 338 -9.19 -16.23 15.26
N LEU A 339 -8.03 -15.81 14.74
CA LEU A 339 -7.92 -15.27 13.37
C LEU A 339 -8.21 -16.33 12.29
N HIS A 340 -7.88 -17.59 12.53
CA HIS A 340 -8.29 -18.68 11.62
C HIS A 340 -9.81 -18.86 11.58
N ARG A 341 -10.49 -18.83 12.73
CA ARG A 341 -11.97 -18.83 12.77
C ARG A 341 -12.56 -17.59 12.11
N ALA A 342 -11.93 -16.42 12.31
CA ALA A 342 -12.32 -15.19 11.64
C ALA A 342 -12.19 -15.28 10.11
N ALA A 343 -11.16 -15.96 9.61
CA ALA A 343 -10.97 -16.21 8.18
C ALA A 343 -12.08 -17.12 7.60
N GLU A 344 -12.46 -18.18 8.31
CA GLU A 344 -13.58 -19.03 7.93
C GLU A 344 -14.89 -18.24 7.87
N GLN A 345 -15.15 -17.44 8.90
CA GLN A 345 -16.34 -16.58 8.95
C GLN A 345 -16.35 -15.53 7.83
N TYR A 346 -15.19 -14.98 7.47
CA TYR A 346 -15.04 -14.04 6.36
C TYR A 346 -15.32 -14.70 5.01
N ARG A 347 -14.80 -15.92 4.77
CA ARG A 347 -14.99 -16.67 3.48
C ARG A 347 -16.41 -17.16 3.26
N ASN A 348 -17.19 -17.39 4.31
CA ASN A 348 -18.60 -17.76 4.19
C ASN A 348 -19.47 -16.67 3.56
N ASN A 349 -18.89 -15.55 3.19
CA ASN A 349 -19.52 -14.45 2.50
C ASN A 349 -19.10 -14.41 1.01
N THR A 350 -19.95 -13.86 0.15
CA THR A 350 -19.71 -13.74 -1.31
C THR A 350 -18.94 -12.47 -1.70
N ARG A 351 -17.99 -12.04 -0.90
CA ARG A 351 -17.13 -10.88 -1.17
C ARG A 351 -16.20 -11.16 -2.36
N ILE A 352 -15.90 -10.15 -3.18
CA ILE A 352 -14.88 -10.28 -4.23
C ILE A 352 -13.50 -10.10 -3.61
N ASP A 353 -12.60 -11.04 -3.84
CA ASP A 353 -11.26 -11.08 -3.27
C ASP A 353 -10.29 -10.07 -3.90
N CYS A 354 -10.75 -8.86 -4.20
CA CYS A 354 -9.93 -7.80 -4.76
C CYS A 354 -9.20 -7.01 -3.68
N THR A 355 -7.86 -6.88 -3.81
CA THR A 355 -6.99 -6.10 -2.90
C THR A 355 -6.69 -4.69 -3.39
N ASP A 356 -7.33 -4.25 -4.49
CA ASP A 356 -7.12 -2.92 -5.09
C ASP A 356 -5.64 -2.62 -5.44
N CYS A 357 -4.89 -3.66 -5.84
CA CYS A 357 -3.47 -3.56 -6.18
C CYS A 357 -3.20 -2.92 -7.57
N LEU A 358 -4.22 -2.85 -8.43
CA LEU A 358 -4.21 -2.21 -9.76
C LEU A 358 -3.40 -2.93 -10.85
N TYR A 359 -2.85 -4.12 -10.60
CA TYR A 359 -2.09 -4.85 -11.63
C TYR A 359 -2.92 -5.22 -12.87
N CYS A 360 -4.25 -5.32 -12.73
CA CYS A 360 -5.18 -5.49 -13.84
C CYS A 360 -5.42 -4.21 -14.67
N MET A 361 -4.91 -3.07 -14.21
CA MET A 361 -5.12 -1.77 -14.86
C MET A 361 -3.87 -1.33 -15.65
N PRO A 362 -4.02 -0.47 -16.70
CA PRO A 362 -5.29 -0.08 -17.31
C PRO A 362 -5.95 -1.22 -18.11
N CYS A 363 -7.28 -1.25 -18.10
CA CYS A 363 -8.03 -2.13 -18.98
C CYS A 363 -8.02 -1.56 -20.42
N PRO A 364 -7.72 -2.34 -21.47
CA PRO A 364 -7.75 -1.86 -22.86
C PRO A 364 -9.11 -1.33 -23.31
N TYR A 365 -10.17 -1.71 -22.62
CA TYR A 365 -11.56 -1.32 -22.87
C TYR A 365 -12.07 -0.30 -21.84
N GLU A 366 -11.14 0.36 -21.13
CA GLU A 366 -11.39 1.44 -20.17
C GLU A 366 -12.21 1.03 -18.92
N VAL A 367 -12.50 -0.27 -18.72
CA VAL A 367 -13.26 -0.74 -17.55
C VAL A 367 -12.49 -0.42 -16.26
N ASP A 368 -13.12 0.26 -15.31
CA ASP A 368 -12.58 0.53 -13.98
C ASP A 368 -12.76 -0.69 -13.06
N ILE A 369 -11.99 -1.74 -13.35
CA ILE A 369 -12.09 -3.04 -12.66
C ILE A 369 -12.01 -2.87 -11.14
N ALA A 370 -10.99 -2.15 -10.67
CA ALA A 370 -10.74 -1.98 -9.24
C ALA A 370 -11.81 -1.10 -8.56
N GLY A 371 -12.26 -0.03 -9.22
CA GLY A 371 -13.33 0.83 -8.72
C GLY A 371 -14.67 0.10 -8.60
N ILE A 372 -14.99 -0.77 -9.57
CA ILE A 372 -16.18 -1.62 -9.53
C ILE A 372 -16.13 -2.57 -8.35
N PHE A 373 -15.03 -3.33 -8.20
CA PHE A 373 -14.89 -4.30 -7.12
C PHE A 373 -14.86 -3.64 -5.74
N ARG A 374 -14.18 -2.50 -5.61
CA ARG A 374 -14.18 -1.70 -4.38
C ARG A 374 -15.58 -1.24 -4.01
N THR A 375 -16.35 -0.77 -4.98
CA THR A 375 -17.73 -0.29 -4.76
C THR A 375 -18.65 -1.44 -4.33
N TYR A 376 -18.56 -2.58 -5.01
CA TYR A 376 -19.29 -3.79 -4.64
C TYR A 376 -18.93 -4.26 -3.23
N ASN A 377 -17.63 -4.44 -2.95
CA ASN A 377 -17.13 -4.90 -1.67
C ASN A 377 -17.54 -3.98 -0.52
N ARG A 378 -17.48 -2.66 -0.72
CA ARG A 378 -17.91 -1.70 0.29
C ARG A 378 -19.42 -1.80 0.59
N CYS A 379 -20.25 -2.07 -0.42
CA CYS A 379 -21.68 -2.35 -0.19
C CYS A 379 -21.89 -3.68 0.52
N PHE A 380 -21.06 -4.68 0.21
CA PHE A 380 -21.09 -5.97 0.87
C PHE A 380 -20.70 -5.84 2.36
N ASP A 381 -19.56 -5.22 2.64
CA ASP A 381 -19.01 -5.05 3.99
C ASP A 381 -19.96 -4.25 4.90
N ASP A 382 -20.63 -3.24 4.34
CA ASP A 382 -21.66 -2.44 5.04
C ASP A 382 -23.01 -3.18 5.18
N GLN A 383 -23.14 -4.42 4.68
CA GLN A 383 -24.39 -5.17 4.61
C GLN A 383 -25.50 -4.46 3.80
N LEU A 384 -25.09 -3.70 2.79
CA LEU A 384 -25.95 -2.87 1.93
C LEU A 384 -26.11 -3.43 0.51
N LEU A 385 -25.67 -4.67 0.25
CA LEU A 385 -26.02 -5.33 -1.00
C LEU A 385 -27.49 -5.74 -0.97
N PRO A 386 -28.30 -5.32 -1.96
CA PRO A 386 -29.66 -5.80 -2.09
C PRO A 386 -29.66 -7.27 -2.53
N ASN A 387 -30.59 -8.05 -1.99
CA ASN A 387 -30.87 -9.39 -2.51
C ASN A 387 -32.13 -9.32 -3.39
N PRO A 388 -32.01 -9.38 -4.73
CA PRO A 388 -33.17 -9.27 -5.63
C PRO A 388 -34.18 -10.41 -5.49
N ASP A 389 -33.82 -11.52 -4.82
CA ASP A 389 -34.71 -12.65 -4.58
C ASP A 389 -35.45 -12.53 -3.23
N SER A 390 -35.17 -11.48 -2.44
CA SER A 390 -35.87 -11.20 -1.19
C SER A 390 -37.17 -10.42 -1.42
N ALA A 391 -37.99 -10.27 -0.37
CA ALA A 391 -39.12 -9.35 -0.39
C ALA A 391 -38.62 -7.91 -0.68
N HIS A 392 -39.32 -7.19 -1.54
CA HIS A 392 -38.97 -5.79 -1.90
C HIS A 392 -39.52 -4.83 -0.84
N ASP A 393 -39.11 -5.02 0.40
CA ASP A 393 -39.48 -4.20 1.56
C ASP A 393 -38.67 -2.89 1.62
N GLU A 394 -38.88 -2.09 2.64
CA GLU A 394 -38.23 -0.80 2.83
C GLU A 394 -36.72 -0.94 2.95
N GLU A 395 -36.22 -2.00 3.59
CA GLU A 395 -34.79 -2.29 3.74
C GLU A 395 -34.16 -2.67 2.40
N TYR A 396 -34.82 -3.50 1.60
CA TYR A 396 -34.38 -3.79 0.24
C TYR A 396 -34.28 -2.52 -0.61
N LEU A 397 -35.31 -1.66 -0.58
CA LEU A 397 -35.32 -0.39 -1.31
C LEU A 397 -34.18 0.56 -0.85
N ARG A 398 -33.87 0.56 0.43
CA ARG A 398 -32.74 1.31 1.00
C ARG A 398 -31.41 0.79 0.43
N ARG A 399 -31.14 -0.51 0.54
CA ARG A 399 -29.91 -1.16 0.05
C ARG A 399 -29.73 -0.95 -1.45
N ARG A 400 -30.77 -1.14 -2.22
CA ARG A 400 -30.80 -0.90 -3.65
C ARG A 400 -30.40 0.54 -4.01
N ARG A 401 -30.98 1.53 -3.35
CA ARG A 401 -30.66 2.94 -3.54
C ARG A 401 -29.20 3.25 -3.24
N VAL A 402 -28.66 2.66 -2.17
CA VAL A 402 -27.27 2.85 -1.78
C VAL A 402 -26.33 2.26 -2.82
N LEU A 403 -26.55 1.01 -3.26
CA LEU A 403 -25.73 0.36 -4.28
C LEU A 403 -25.70 1.19 -5.57
N LEU A 404 -26.87 1.57 -6.11
CA LEU A 404 -26.97 2.32 -7.35
C LEU A 404 -26.31 3.71 -7.26
N ASN A 405 -26.46 4.40 -6.13
CA ASN A 405 -25.82 5.69 -5.91
C ASN A 405 -24.29 5.55 -5.79
N ARG A 406 -23.79 4.58 -5.04
CA ARG A 406 -22.35 4.32 -4.93
C ARG A 406 -21.74 3.94 -6.27
N TYR A 407 -22.41 3.04 -7.03
CA TYR A 407 -21.96 2.64 -8.36
C TYR A 407 -21.91 3.83 -9.32
N LYS A 408 -22.96 4.66 -9.35
CA LYS A 408 -23.01 5.88 -10.16
C LYS A 408 -21.92 6.89 -9.82
N ASN A 409 -21.63 7.08 -8.53
CA ASN A 409 -20.69 8.10 -8.05
C ASN A 409 -19.23 7.66 -8.12
N ASN A 410 -18.96 6.35 -7.97
CA ASN A 410 -17.59 5.82 -7.87
C ASN A 410 -17.09 5.23 -9.19
N VAL A 411 -17.98 4.87 -10.13
CA VAL A 411 -17.64 4.27 -11.42
C VAL A 411 -18.14 5.16 -12.54
N LYS A 412 -17.23 5.72 -13.32
CA LYS A 412 -17.59 6.57 -14.47
C LYS A 412 -18.37 5.76 -15.51
N PRO A 413 -19.25 6.40 -16.30
CA PRO A 413 -20.06 5.70 -17.31
C PRO A 413 -19.26 4.87 -18.30
N ASP A 414 -18.11 5.38 -18.72
CA ASP A 414 -17.15 4.74 -19.63
C ASP A 414 -16.25 3.68 -18.95
N GLY A 415 -16.27 3.61 -17.62
CA GLY A 415 -15.55 2.61 -16.84
C GLY A 415 -16.39 1.45 -16.32
N ARG A 416 -17.67 1.34 -16.68
CA ARG A 416 -18.61 0.34 -16.13
C ARG A 416 -18.35 -1.08 -16.61
N ALA A 417 -18.82 -2.05 -15.81
CA ALA A 417 -18.63 -3.48 -16.07
C ALA A 417 -19.29 -3.96 -17.38
N GLU A 418 -20.37 -3.32 -17.83
CA GLU A 418 -21.06 -3.60 -19.11
C GLU A 418 -20.13 -3.50 -20.34
N ARG A 419 -19.02 -2.76 -20.22
CA ARG A 419 -18.01 -2.64 -21.29
C ARG A 419 -17.01 -3.80 -21.34
N CYS A 420 -17.05 -4.70 -20.37
CA CYS A 420 -16.17 -5.86 -20.34
C CYS A 420 -16.53 -6.85 -21.45
N ILE A 421 -15.64 -7.04 -22.42
CA ILE A 421 -15.81 -8.00 -23.51
C ILE A 421 -15.34 -9.42 -23.16
N GLY A 422 -14.90 -9.67 -21.93
CA GLY A 422 -14.44 -10.98 -21.52
C GLY A 422 -13.07 -11.40 -22.08
N CYS A 423 -12.22 -10.49 -22.58
CA CYS A 423 -10.93 -10.80 -23.20
C CYS A 423 -9.91 -11.46 -22.25
N ASN A 424 -10.16 -11.46 -20.97
CA ASN A 424 -9.36 -12.09 -19.89
C ASN A 424 -7.89 -11.64 -19.80
N GLN A 425 -7.51 -10.47 -20.33
CA GLN A 425 -6.14 -9.96 -20.23
C GLN A 425 -5.77 -9.49 -18.82
N CYS A 426 -6.76 -9.27 -17.95
CA CYS A 426 -6.62 -8.80 -16.59
C CYS A 426 -6.38 -9.91 -15.57
N SER A 427 -7.06 -11.07 -15.69
CA SER A 427 -6.95 -12.19 -14.72
C SER A 427 -5.52 -12.71 -14.55
N PRO A 428 -4.74 -12.91 -15.63
CA PRO A 428 -3.36 -13.35 -15.49
C PRO A 428 -2.43 -12.37 -14.77
N LYS A 429 -2.84 -11.10 -14.64
CA LYS A 429 -2.09 -10.07 -13.91
C LYS A 429 -2.53 -9.98 -12.45
N CYS A 430 -3.63 -10.65 -12.07
CA CYS A 430 -4.20 -10.55 -10.73
C CYS A 430 -3.42 -11.41 -9.73
N PRO A 431 -2.74 -10.83 -8.72
CA PRO A 431 -2.03 -11.59 -7.69
C PRO A 431 -2.99 -12.37 -6.78
N GLN A 432 -4.29 -12.04 -6.84
CA GLN A 432 -5.35 -12.74 -6.12
C GLN A 432 -5.98 -13.87 -6.95
N SER A 433 -5.45 -14.20 -8.13
CA SER A 433 -5.95 -15.24 -9.05
C SER A 433 -7.45 -15.12 -9.36
N LEU A 434 -7.99 -13.90 -9.32
CA LEU A 434 -9.39 -13.64 -9.64
C LEU A 434 -9.67 -13.90 -11.12
N HIS A 435 -10.77 -14.61 -11.41
CA HIS A 435 -11.32 -14.64 -12.75
C HIS A 435 -12.13 -13.36 -13.00
N ILE A 436 -11.40 -12.26 -13.23
CA ILE A 436 -11.94 -10.89 -13.25
C ILE A 436 -13.16 -10.71 -14.16
N PRO A 437 -13.19 -11.23 -15.41
CA PRO A 437 -14.38 -11.10 -16.25
C PRO A 437 -15.64 -11.73 -15.63
N THR A 438 -15.53 -12.86 -14.95
CA THR A 438 -16.65 -13.51 -14.26
C THR A 438 -17.18 -12.65 -13.12
N GLU A 439 -16.29 -12.08 -12.31
CA GLU A 439 -16.67 -11.19 -11.22
C GLU A 439 -17.29 -9.87 -11.71
N LEU A 440 -16.75 -9.31 -12.80
CA LEU A 440 -17.35 -8.13 -13.43
C LEU A 440 -18.77 -8.41 -13.93
N LYS A 441 -18.96 -9.57 -14.59
CA LYS A 441 -20.28 -10.01 -15.06
C LYS A 441 -21.25 -10.18 -13.88
N ARG A 442 -20.83 -10.80 -12.76
CA ARG A 442 -21.65 -10.96 -11.56
C ARG A 442 -22.10 -9.62 -10.97
N VAL A 443 -21.20 -8.63 -10.91
CA VAL A 443 -21.55 -7.28 -10.43
C VAL A 443 -22.53 -6.59 -11.38
N GLU A 444 -22.31 -6.70 -12.70
CA GLU A 444 -23.18 -6.09 -13.71
C GLU A 444 -24.59 -6.70 -13.69
N GLU A 445 -24.70 -8.02 -13.59
CA GLU A 445 -25.98 -8.71 -13.47
C GLU A 445 -26.77 -8.22 -12.24
N LEU A 446 -26.09 -8.05 -11.10
CA LEU A 446 -26.72 -7.50 -9.89
C LEU A 446 -27.20 -6.05 -10.14
N VAL A 447 -26.32 -5.19 -10.66
CA VAL A 447 -26.60 -3.77 -10.89
C VAL A 447 -27.74 -3.58 -11.89
N GLU A 448 -27.74 -4.33 -13.00
CA GLU A 448 -28.81 -4.29 -14.00
C GLU A 448 -30.12 -4.81 -13.45
N ARG A 449 -30.11 -5.92 -12.72
CA ARG A 449 -31.30 -6.51 -12.12
C ARG A 449 -31.98 -5.51 -11.18
N VAL A 450 -31.24 -4.89 -10.25
CA VAL A 450 -31.80 -3.90 -9.32
C VAL A 450 -32.12 -2.56 -9.99
N ARG A 451 -31.58 -2.26 -11.17
CA ARG A 451 -31.90 -1.08 -11.97
C ARG A 451 -33.23 -1.24 -12.70
N GLN A 452 -33.48 -2.41 -13.29
CA GLN A 452 -34.71 -2.70 -14.06
C GLN A 452 -36.01 -2.67 -13.22
N GLU A 453 -35.91 -2.99 -11.94
CA GLU A 453 -37.01 -2.93 -10.98
C GLU A 453 -37.51 -1.49 -10.70
N TRP A 454 -36.88 -0.49 -11.30
CA TRP A 454 -37.31 0.93 -11.19
C TRP A 454 -38.29 1.36 -12.29
N LYS A 455 -38.47 0.55 -13.35
CA LYS A 455 -39.42 0.84 -14.40
C LYS A 455 -40.82 0.31 -14.04
#